data_59a743dad0dec182a696f259297feb50
#
_entry.id   59a743dad0dec182a696f259297feb50
#
_cell.length_a   1.000
_cell.length_b   1.000
_cell.length_c   1.000
_cell.angle_alpha   90.00
_cell.angle_beta   90.00
_cell.angle_gamma   90.00
#
_symmetry.space_group_name_H-M   'P 1'
#
loop_
_entity.id
_entity.type
_entity.pdbx_description
1 polymer ?
#
loop_
_entity_poly.entity_id
_entity_poly.type
_entity_poly.pdbx_seq_one_letter_code
_entity_poly.pdbx_strand_id
1 'polypeptide(L)'
;MVQETQTQATAAAHPDHSELAHAAKARSPKEAAALLAEYPAATIAAVLLDLPPALTQDVLAELPGGLVDAIVQVAPPETVAQWRTNQQFADGTIGRMMAPARAVFHPQMTVRDTIEQLRPLVRNAFITYGYVTDDTGKMLGIITMRDLLFADEQVTLESIMLRNAFSLKPDLALADAMKLVLDRHYPVYPVCDETGKLLGLVRGQTMFEEQAFEITAQVGSMVGVEKEERLATSLPNSFKFRHPWLQINLATAFVAGAVVAIFQDTVDRLVILALFLPVLAGQSGNTGCQALAVTLRGMTLGELKAGQERALVIKEASLGALNGAFTGLVAALGMFIVASYQHNPNALLLSLVVWIALVGSCVASGISGAMVPLTLKRFGFDPATASSIFLTTATDVVSMGLLLGLATLLI
;
A
#
# COMPACT_ATOMS: atom_id res chain seq x y z
N MET A 1 38.55 11.15 57.17
CA MET A 1 38.15 10.08 56.22
C MET A 1 36.94 10.61 55.50
N VAL A 2 37.17 11.33 54.42
CA VAL A 2 36.11 11.97 53.60
C VAL A 2 35.96 11.08 52.37
N GLN A 3 34.79 10.44 52.20
CA GLN A 3 34.46 9.69 51.02
C GLN A 3 34.00 10.67 49.93
N GLU A 4 34.80 10.77 48.90
CA GLU A 4 34.43 11.39 47.63
C GLU A 4 33.36 10.56 46.94
N THR A 5 32.18 11.12 46.84
CA THR A 5 31.07 10.57 46.02
C THR A 5 31.35 11.01 44.59
N GLN A 6 31.93 10.15 43.77
CA GLN A 6 31.98 10.33 42.32
C GLN A 6 30.59 10.17 41.74
N THR A 7 30.00 11.27 41.35
CA THR A 7 28.81 11.30 40.49
C THR A 7 29.26 10.93 39.08
N GLN A 8 29.11 9.63 38.72
CA GLN A 8 29.19 9.22 37.33
C GLN A 8 27.96 9.75 36.60
N ALA A 9 28.15 10.85 35.89
CA ALA A 9 27.25 11.25 34.84
C ALA A 9 27.29 10.13 33.74
N THR A 10 26.28 9.31 33.68
CA THR A 10 26.05 8.40 32.56
C THR A 10 25.87 9.24 31.31
N ALA A 11 26.95 9.38 30.52
CA ALA A 11 26.83 9.81 29.14
C ALA A 11 25.87 8.83 28.46
N ALA A 12 24.71 9.32 28.05
CA ALA A 12 23.76 8.55 27.24
C ALA A 12 24.56 8.10 25.99
N ALA A 13 24.80 6.81 25.88
CA ALA A 13 25.39 6.21 24.69
C ALA A 13 24.48 6.61 23.51
N HIS A 14 25.06 7.33 22.54
CA HIS A 14 24.34 7.60 21.28
C HIS A 14 23.92 6.25 20.70
N PRO A 15 22.65 6.04 20.39
CA PRO A 15 22.20 4.78 19.79
C PRO A 15 23.03 4.53 18.53
N ASP A 16 23.37 3.26 18.31
CA ASP A 16 24.04 2.84 17.08
C ASP A 16 23.18 3.29 15.89
N HIS A 17 23.80 3.81 14.83
CA HIS A 17 23.08 4.30 13.64
C HIS A 17 22.13 3.23 13.06
N SER A 18 22.42 1.94 13.24
CA SER A 18 21.55 0.82 12.87
C SER A 18 20.25 0.79 13.69
N GLU A 19 20.33 1.00 15.01
CA GLU A 19 19.15 1.08 15.87
C GLU A 19 18.28 2.31 15.52
N LEU A 20 18.95 3.42 15.21
CA LEU A 20 18.28 4.65 14.81
C LEU A 20 17.60 4.50 13.44
N ALA A 21 18.22 3.79 12.49
CA ALA A 21 17.65 3.47 11.20
C ALA A 21 16.40 2.56 11.36
N HIS A 22 16.47 1.56 12.23
CA HIS A 22 15.30 0.74 12.56
C HIS A 22 14.17 1.56 13.19
N ALA A 23 14.50 2.46 14.11
CA ALA A 23 13.52 3.33 14.73
C ALA A 23 12.86 4.29 13.73
N ALA A 24 13.62 4.81 12.76
CA ALA A 24 13.10 5.66 11.68
C ALA A 24 12.18 4.87 10.72
N LYS A 25 12.57 3.65 10.33
CA LYS A 25 11.73 2.76 9.49
C LYS A 25 10.37 2.42 10.10
N ALA A 26 10.28 2.39 11.43
CA ALA A 26 9.05 2.06 12.15
C ALA A 26 8.10 3.26 12.34
N ARG A 27 8.43 4.44 11.80
CA ARG A 27 7.68 5.69 11.96
C ARG A 27 7.19 6.23 10.63
N SER A 28 6.22 7.15 10.69
CA SER A 28 5.86 7.95 9.51
C SER A 28 7.04 8.84 9.09
N PRO A 29 7.14 9.27 7.82
CA PRO A 29 8.23 10.13 7.36
C PRO A 29 8.43 11.37 8.22
N LYS A 30 7.33 12.01 8.61
CA LYS A 30 7.33 13.20 9.49
C LYS A 30 7.85 12.91 10.89
N GLU A 31 7.45 11.80 11.49
CA GLU A 31 7.95 11.39 12.82
C GLU A 31 9.38 10.90 12.77
N ALA A 32 9.79 10.26 11.68
CA ALA A 32 11.18 9.89 11.43
C ALA A 32 12.07 11.13 11.28
N ALA A 33 11.61 12.13 10.50
CA ALA A 33 12.31 13.41 10.37
C ALA A 33 12.45 14.14 11.72
N ALA A 34 11.39 14.18 12.52
CA ALA A 34 11.42 14.79 13.87
C ALA A 34 12.40 14.07 14.80
N LEU A 35 12.42 12.73 14.78
CA LEU A 35 13.37 11.91 15.53
C LEU A 35 14.80 12.22 15.10
N LEU A 36 15.07 12.23 13.80
CA LEU A 36 16.41 12.41 13.24
C LEU A 36 16.93 13.84 13.45
N ALA A 37 16.06 14.85 13.47
CA ALA A 37 16.45 16.24 13.66
C ALA A 37 17.15 16.52 15.02
N GLU A 38 17.07 15.61 15.99
CA GLU A 38 17.75 15.70 17.28
C GLU A 38 19.22 15.29 17.21
N TYR A 39 19.69 14.74 16.08
CA TYR A 39 21.03 14.18 15.92
C TYR A 39 21.91 15.05 15.00
N PRO A 40 23.25 14.91 15.08
CA PRO A 40 24.18 15.61 14.18
C PRO A 40 23.98 15.19 12.72
N ALA A 41 24.24 16.11 11.78
CA ALA A 41 24.07 15.88 10.33
C ALA A 41 24.83 14.63 9.81
N ALA A 42 26.00 14.33 10.36
CA ALA A 42 26.78 13.14 10.00
C ALA A 42 26.05 11.83 10.40
N THR A 43 25.44 11.79 11.57
CA THR A 43 24.64 10.65 12.04
C THR A 43 23.39 10.49 11.18
N ILE A 44 22.71 11.60 10.89
CA ILE A 44 21.52 11.58 10.02
C ILE A 44 21.89 11.07 8.63
N ALA A 45 22.98 11.57 8.04
CA ALA A 45 23.46 11.10 6.74
C ALA A 45 23.71 9.59 6.72
N ALA A 46 24.36 9.04 7.77
CA ALA A 46 24.60 7.60 7.90
C ALA A 46 23.28 6.82 7.97
N VAL A 47 22.31 7.28 8.77
CA VAL A 47 20.98 6.66 8.87
C VAL A 47 20.24 6.70 7.54
N LEU A 48 20.25 7.82 6.84
CA LEU A 48 19.57 7.97 5.53
C LEU A 48 20.15 7.05 4.45
N LEU A 49 21.44 6.66 4.57
CA LEU A 49 22.04 5.67 3.68
C LEU A 49 21.53 4.24 3.92
N ASP A 50 21.08 3.95 5.15
CA ASP A 50 20.55 2.64 5.56
C ASP A 50 19.02 2.54 5.39
N LEU A 51 18.35 3.67 5.13
CA LEU A 51 16.92 3.67 4.84
C LEU A 51 16.62 3.25 3.40
N PRO A 52 15.42 2.67 3.13
CA PRO A 52 14.94 2.51 1.77
C PRO A 52 14.95 3.84 1.01
N PRO A 53 15.39 3.88 -0.27
CA PRO A 53 15.54 5.15 -1.01
C PRO A 53 14.25 5.98 -1.08
N ALA A 54 13.07 5.36 -1.21
CA ALA A 54 11.79 6.07 -1.21
C ALA A 54 11.57 6.78 0.14
N LEU A 55 11.68 6.05 1.26
CA LEU A 55 11.54 6.61 2.60
C LEU A 55 12.57 7.71 2.87
N THR A 56 13.81 7.55 2.37
CA THR A 56 14.84 8.60 2.46
C THR A 56 14.37 9.90 1.82
N GLN A 57 13.74 9.84 0.64
CA GLN A 57 13.21 11.02 -0.05
C GLN A 57 12.10 11.69 0.77
N ASP A 58 11.21 10.89 1.34
CA ASP A 58 10.08 11.40 2.13
C ASP A 58 10.55 12.03 3.44
N VAL A 59 11.54 11.42 4.09
CA VAL A 59 12.17 12.00 5.30
C VAL A 59 12.91 13.29 4.98
N LEU A 60 13.67 13.35 3.88
CA LEU A 60 14.38 14.57 3.44
C LEU A 60 13.41 15.71 3.14
N ALA A 61 12.22 15.42 2.62
CA ALA A 61 11.18 16.43 2.35
C ALA A 61 10.60 17.04 3.64
N GLU A 62 10.60 16.28 4.75
CA GLU A 62 10.07 16.71 6.05
C GLU A 62 11.13 17.38 6.96
N LEU A 63 12.42 17.22 6.65
CA LEU A 63 13.51 17.82 7.43
C LEU A 63 13.61 19.34 7.18
N PRO A 64 14.01 20.14 8.20
CA PRO A 64 14.28 21.58 8.01
C PRO A 64 15.37 21.82 6.95
N GLY A 65 15.18 22.79 6.06
CA GLY A 65 16.09 23.04 4.93
C GLY A 65 17.55 23.28 5.33
N GLY A 66 17.81 24.02 6.41
CA GLY A 66 19.17 24.22 6.90
C GLY A 66 19.86 22.95 7.40
N LEU A 67 19.06 21.95 7.88
CA LEU A 67 19.59 20.64 8.27
C LEU A 67 19.86 19.78 7.04
N VAL A 68 18.99 19.86 6.03
CA VAL A 68 19.21 19.18 4.72
C VAL A 68 20.51 19.68 4.07
N ASP A 69 20.75 20.98 4.09
CA ASP A 69 22.00 21.56 3.57
C ASP A 69 23.24 21.01 4.31
N ALA A 70 23.17 20.89 5.63
CA ALA A 70 24.26 20.31 6.42
C ALA A 70 24.47 18.81 6.11
N ILE A 71 23.39 18.05 5.92
CA ILE A 71 23.43 16.62 5.54
C ILE A 71 24.08 16.46 4.16
N VAL A 72 23.69 17.27 3.19
CA VAL A 72 24.26 17.27 1.83
C VAL A 72 25.75 17.54 1.81
N GLN A 73 26.29 18.34 2.75
CA GLN A 73 27.73 18.63 2.85
C GLN A 73 28.55 17.44 3.37
N VAL A 74 27.96 16.55 4.16
CA VAL A 74 28.67 15.41 4.79
C VAL A 74 28.39 14.07 4.10
N ALA A 75 27.29 13.95 3.34
CA ALA A 75 26.94 12.74 2.60
C ALA A 75 27.83 12.55 1.36
N PRO A 76 28.02 11.29 0.89
CA PRO A 76 28.78 11.03 -0.33
C PRO A 76 28.19 11.77 -1.55
N PRO A 77 29.04 12.44 -2.37
CA PRO A 77 28.56 13.26 -3.49
C PRO A 77 27.68 12.50 -4.50
N GLU A 78 28.00 11.24 -4.78
CA GLU A 78 27.22 10.40 -5.68
C GLU A 78 25.82 10.10 -5.10
N THR A 79 25.70 9.96 -3.79
CA THR A 79 24.41 9.74 -3.13
C THR A 79 23.56 11.01 -3.14
N VAL A 80 24.16 12.15 -2.89
CA VAL A 80 23.47 13.46 -2.97
C VAL A 80 22.96 13.72 -4.38
N ALA A 81 23.78 13.43 -5.40
CA ALA A 81 23.36 13.56 -6.81
C ALA A 81 22.17 12.64 -7.09
N GLN A 82 22.20 11.41 -6.58
CA GLN A 82 21.09 10.47 -6.72
C GLN A 82 19.82 10.94 -6.01
N TRP A 83 19.92 11.45 -4.78
CA TRP A 83 18.77 12.01 -4.06
C TRP A 83 18.08 13.14 -4.85
N ARG A 84 18.88 14.06 -5.42
CA ARG A 84 18.37 15.15 -6.28
C ARG A 84 17.68 14.62 -7.55
N THR A 85 18.24 13.57 -8.13
CA THR A 85 17.62 12.92 -9.31
C THR A 85 16.30 12.27 -8.94
N ASN A 86 16.25 11.53 -7.82
CA ASN A 86 15.06 10.83 -7.37
C ASN A 86 13.89 11.78 -7.05
N GLN A 87 14.17 12.99 -6.53
CA GLN A 87 13.16 14.00 -6.24
C GLN A 87 12.37 14.48 -7.46
N GLN A 88 12.89 14.28 -8.67
CA GLN A 88 12.23 14.68 -9.92
C GLN A 88 11.10 13.73 -10.33
N PHE A 89 11.03 12.55 -9.70
CA PHE A 89 10.06 11.52 -10.03
C PHE A 89 8.93 11.46 -8.99
N ALA A 90 7.74 11.10 -9.45
CA ALA A 90 6.56 10.97 -8.60
C ALA A 90 6.70 9.82 -7.60
N ASP A 91 5.98 9.93 -6.48
CA ASP A 91 5.91 8.88 -5.48
C ASP A 91 5.35 7.58 -6.07
N GLY A 92 5.84 6.44 -5.60
CA GLY A 92 5.44 5.12 -6.09
C GLY A 92 6.01 4.75 -7.46
N THR A 93 6.91 5.58 -8.05
CA THR A 93 7.62 5.24 -9.30
C THR A 93 9.01 4.67 -9.03
N ILE A 94 9.54 3.95 -10.03
CA ILE A 94 10.89 3.37 -9.98
C ILE A 94 11.97 4.44 -9.79
N GLY A 95 11.81 5.60 -10.41
CA GLY A 95 12.74 6.71 -10.28
C GLY A 95 12.89 7.24 -8.86
N ARG A 96 11.82 7.17 -8.05
CA ARG A 96 11.85 7.56 -6.63
C ARG A 96 12.69 6.63 -5.76
N MET A 97 12.86 5.35 -6.20
CA MET A 97 13.51 4.27 -5.44
C MET A 97 14.94 3.97 -5.86
N MET A 98 15.51 4.77 -6.77
CA MET A 98 16.85 4.50 -7.31
C MET A 98 17.95 4.67 -6.25
N ALA A 99 18.93 3.77 -6.32
CA ALA A 99 20.23 3.89 -5.68
C ALA A 99 21.29 4.25 -6.72
N PRO A 100 22.42 4.89 -6.33
CA PRO A 100 23.46 5.26 -7.29
C PRO A 100 24.13 4.04 -7.92
N ALA A 101 24.41 4.11 -9.22
CA ALA A 101 25.19 3.13 -9.95
C ALA A 101 26.69 3.39 -9.69
N ARG A 102 27.32 2.61 -8.81
CA ARG A 102 28.74 2.80 -8.44
C ARG A 102 29.74 2.11 -9.34
N ALA A 103 29.36 1.00 -9.95
CA ALA A 103 30.23 0.19 -10.83
C ALA A 103 29.91 0.51 -12.30
N VAL A 104 30.29 1.71 -12.74
CA VAL A 104 30.10 2.16 -14.12
C VAL A 104 31.47 2.27 -14.79
N PHE A 105 31.60 1.70 -15.98
CA PHE A 105 32.86 1.54 -16.71
C PHE A 105 32.72 1.92 -18.17
N HIS A 106 33.83 2.32 -18.80
CA HIS A 106 33.89 2.64 -20.19
C HIS A 106 34.12 1.35 -21.03
N PRO A 107 33.55 1.20 -22.25
CA PRO A 107 33.66 -0.03 -23.06
C PRO A 107 35.10 -0.42 -23.44
N GLN A 108 36.00 0.56 -23.54
CA GLN A 108 37.39 0.33 -23.92
C GLN A 108 38.28 -0.08 -22.75
N MET A 109 37.79 -0.06 -21.50
CA MET A 109 38.56 -0.53 -20.36
C MET A 109 38.85 -2.03 -20.48
N THR A 110 40.03 -2.44 -20.02
CA THR A 110 40.40 -3.85 -19.96
C THR A 110 39.78 -4.53 -18.74
N VAL A 111 39.66 -5.85 -18.75
CA VAL A 111 39.22 -6.63 -17.59
C VAL A 111 40.12 -6.37 -16.38
N ARG A 112 41.43 -6.28 -16.56
CA ARG A 112 42.39 -5.96 -15.50
C ARG A 112 42.09 -4.63 -14.85
N ASP A 113 41.96 -3.54 -15.63
CA ASP A 113 41.69 -2.19 -15.12
C ASP A 113 40.35 -2.15 -14.38
N THR A 114 39.35 -2.87 -14.91
CA THR A 114 38.04 -2.98 -14.29
C THR A 114 38.09 -3.67 -12.92
N ILE A 115 38.82 -4.78 -12.81
CA ILE A 115 38.99 -5.49 -11.54
C ILE A 115 39.73 -4.59 -10.52
N GLU A 116 40.75 -3.84 -10.94
CA GLU A 116 41.46 -2.92 -10.06
C GLU A 116 40.54 -1.82 -9.54
N GLN A 117 39.69 -1.23 -10.39
CA GLN A 117 38.70 -0.23 -9.97
C GLN A 117 37.59 -0.80 -9.10
N LEU A 118 37.19 -2.07 -9.32
CA LEU A 118 36.18 -2.75 -8.51
C LEU A 118 36.67 -3.07 -7.09
N ARG A 119 37.96 -3.34 -6.88
CA ARG A 119 38.52 -3.76 -5.58
C ARG A 119 38.13 -2.84 -4.41
N PRO A 120 38.29 -1.52 -4.49
CA PRO A 120 37.87 -0.62 -3.41
C PRO A 120 36.35 -0.55 -3.28
N LEU A 121 35.58 -0.68 -4.37
CA LEU A 121 34.12 -0.57 -4.35
C LEU A 121 33.46 -1.77 -3.66
N VAL A 122 33.91 -3.00 -3.94
CA VAL A 122 33.34 -4.22 -3.34
C VAL A 122 33.64 -4.41 -1.86
N ARG A 123 34.62 -3.66 -1.31
CA ARG A 123 34.89 -3.64 0.14
C ARG A 123 33.78 -2.91 0.92
N ASN A 124 33.15 -1.93 0.28
CA ASN A 124 32.22 -1.01 0.93
C ASN A 124 30.77 -1.17 0.42
N ALA A 125 30.56 -1.94 -0.65
CA ALA A 125 29.22 -2.13 -1.24
C ALA A 125 29.08 -3.51 -1.88
N PHE A 126 27.88 -4.08 -1.80
CA PHE A 126 27.54 -5.30 -2.53
C PHE A 126 27.26 -4.95 -4.00
N ILE A 127 28.22 -5.29 -4.88
CA ILE A 127 28.14 -5.04 -6.32
C ILE A 127 27.86 -6.34 -7.04
N THR A 128 26.73 -6.41 -7.75
CA THR A 128 26.31 -7.59 -8.50
C THR A 128 26.75 -7.52 -9.96
N TYR A 129 26.64 -6.33 -10.56
CA TYR A 129 26.93 -6.07 -11.97
C TYR A 129 27.82 -4.84 -12.13
N GLY A 130 28.69 -4.86 -13.15
CA GLY A 130 29.29 -3.67 -13.75
C GLY A 130 28.40 -3.19 -14.90
N TYR A 131 28.27 -1.87 -15.04
CA TYR A 131 27.51 -1.23 -16.12
C TYR A 131 28.47 -0.58 -17.08
N VAL A 132 28.32 -0.86 -18.37
CA VAL A 132 29.15 -0.27 -19.42
C VAL A 132 28.37 0.85 -20.09
N THR A 133 28.92 2.07 -20.02
CA THR A 133 28.31 3.26 -20.62
C THR A 133 29.27 3.93 -21.60
N ASP A 134 28.72 4.62 -22.57
CA ASP A 134 29.50 5.54 -23.44
C ASP A 134 29.74 6.89 -22.73
N ASP A 135 30.43 7.81 -23.43
CA ASP A 135 30.74 9.14 -22.94
C ASP A 135 29.52 10.00 -22.63
N THR A 136 28.34 9.67 -23.17
CA THR A 136 27.08 10.35 -22.90
C THR A 136 26.34 9.79 -21.69
N GLY A 137 26.85 8.69 -21.13
CA GLY A 137 26.24 7.92 -20.04
C GLY A 137 25.15 6.96 -20.50
N LYS A 138 25.04 6.72 -21.82
CA LYS A 138 24.12 5.71 -22.37
C LYS A 138 24.63 4.32 -22.07
N MET A 139 23.77 3.47 -21.51
CA MET A 139 24.10 2.10 -21.17
C MET A 139 24.24 1.23 -22.43
N LEU A 140 25.43 0.67 -22.65
CA LEU A 140 25.77 -0.20 -23.77
C LEU A 140 25.58 -1.68 -23.42
N GLY A 141 25.82 -2.03 -22.14
CA GLY A 141 25.70 -3.39 -21.66
C GLY A 141 25.98 -3.52 -20.17
N ILE A 142 25.89 -4.76 -19.67
CA ILE A 142 26.25 -5.14 -18.30
C ILE A 142 27.32 -6.21 -18.32
N ILE A 143 28.06 -6.30 -17.22
CA ILE A 143 29.09 -7.33 -16.99
C ILE A 143 28.80 -7.97 -15.65
N THR A 144 28.82 -9.31 -15.62
CA THR A 144 28.73 -10.05 -14.36
C THR A 144 30.12 -10.28 -13.78
N MET A 145 30.21 -10.50 -12.47
CA MET A 145 31.47 -10.86 -11.81
C MET A 145 32.05 -12.16 -12.40
N ARG A 146 31.21 -13.07 -12.87
CA ARG A 146 31.61 -14.30 -13.54
C ARG A 146 32.33 -14.00 -14.86
N ASP A 147 31.82 -13.05 -15.65
CA ASP A 147 32.44 -12.72 -16.95
C ASP A 147 33.83 -12.11 -16.74
N LEU A 148 34.02 -11.28 -15.73
CA LEU A 148 35.33 -10.75 -15.35
C LEU A 148 36.30 -11.84 -14.84
N LEU A 149 35.78 -12.87 -14.18
CA LEU A 149 36.62 -13.94 -13.59
C LEU A 149 37.18 -14.87 -14.67
N PHE A 150 36.42 -15.10 -15.75
CA PHE A 150 36.78 -16.09 -16.79
C PHE A 150 37.32 -15.48 -18.08
N ALA A 151 37.27 -14.15 -18.23
CA ALA A 151 37.84 -13.49 -19.41
C ALA A 151 39.33 -13.23 -19.24
N ASP A 152 40.05 -13.16 -20.39
CA ASP A 152 41.46 -12.75 -20.41
C ASP A 152 41.60 -11.29 -19.91
N GLU A 153 42.60 -11.03 -19.11
CA GLU A 153 42.81 -9.73 -18.47
C GLU A 153 42.99 -8.56 -19.46
N GLN A 154 43.44 -8.82 -20.67
CA GLN A 154 43.75 -7.80 -21.69
C GLN A 154 42.59 -7.50 -22.64
N VAL A 155 41.49 -8.28 -22.58
CA VAL A 155 40.34 -7.99 -23.44
C VAL A 155 39.55 -6.80 -22.92
N THR A 156 38.89 -6.10 -23.83
CA THR A 156 38.04 -4.94 -23.46
C THR A 156 36.67 -5.40 -23.01
N LEU A 157 36.04 -4.56 -22.17
CA LEU A 157 34.69 -4.81 -21.68
C LEU A 157 33.68 -4.88 -22.81
N GLU A 158 33.89 -4.13 -23.89
CA GLU A 158 33.06 -4.16 -25.10
C GLU A 158 32.92 -5.55 -25.70
N SER A 159 33.98 -6.38 -25.62
CA SER A 159 34.01 -7.71 -26.19
C SER A 159 33.29 -8.77 -25.35
N ILE A 160 33.15 -8.54 -24.02
CA ILE A 160 32.59 -9.52 -23.08
C ILE A 160 31.26 -9.11 -22.49
N MET A 161 30.84 -7.81 -22.62
CA MET A 161 29.61 -7.33 -22.05
C MET A 161 28.37 -7.97 -22.68
N LEU A 162 27.35 -8.22 -21.87
CA LEU A 162 26.03 -8.58 -22.34
C LEU A 162 25.34 -7.31 -22.88
N ARG A 163 25.17 -7.25 -24.19
CA ARG A 163 24.50 -6.14 -24.88
C ARG A 163 22.99 -6.22 -24.71
N ASN A 164 22.30 -5.09 -24.91
CA ASN A 164 20.83 -5.00 -24.84
C ASN A 164 20.27 -5.54 -23.50
N ALA A 165 20.96 -5.24 -22.42
CA ALA A 165 20.50 -5.61 -21.09
C ALA A 165 19.15 -4.95 -20.78
N PHE A 166 18.28 -5.69 -20.10
CA PHE A 166 16.98 -5.18 -19.67
C PHE A 166 17.18 -4.02 -18.68
N SER A 167 16.41 -2.94 -18.87
CA SER A 167 16.34 -1.80 -17.95
C SER A 167 14.90 -1.41 -17.67
N LEU A 168 14.66 -0.84 -16.50
CA LEU A 168 13.39 -0.23 -16.12
C LEU A 168 13.37 1.24 -16.54
N LYS A 169 12.17 1.79 -16.75
CA LYS A 169 11.96 3.23 -16.95
C LYS A 169 11.70 3.91 -15.61
N PRO A 170 12.21 5.14 -15.41
CA PRO A 170 12.07 5.83 -14.13
C PRO A 170 10.63 6.19 -13.79
N ASP A 171 9.80 6.53 -14.77
CA ASP A 171 8.40 6.93 -14.59
C ASP A 171 7.45 5.75 -14.41
N LEU A 172 7.97 4.52 -14.50
CA LEU A 172 7.15 3.32 -14.36
C LEU A 172 6.67 3.16 -12.92
N ALA A 173 5.36 2.96 -12.72
CA ALA A 173 4.81 2.65 -11.42
C ALA A 173 5.35 1.32 -10.88
N LEU A 174 5.56 1.21 -9.57
CA LEU A 174 6.10 0.01 -8.92
C LEU A 174 5.33 -1.25 -9.28
N ALA A 175 3.98 -1.22 -9.24
CA ALA A 175 3.14 -2.36 -9.56
C ALA A 175 3.34 -2.87 -11.00
N ASP A 176 3.58 -1.98 -11.96
CA ASP A 176 3.83 -2.35 -13.35
C ASP A 176 5.28 -2.84 -13.55
N ALA A 177 6.23 -2.22 -12.86
CA ALA A 177 7.61 -2.69 -12.83
C ALA A 177 7.70 -4.12 -12.27
N MET A 178 6.97 -4.40 -11.17
CA MET A 178 6.92 -5.74 -10.57
C MET A 178 6.46 -6.80 -11.58
N LYS A 179 5.44 -6.51 -12.40
CA LYS A 179 4.99 -7.44 -13.47
C LYS A 179 6.08 -7.73 -14.50
N LEU A 180 6.90 -6.73 -14.85
CA LEU A 180 7.97 -6.87 -15.81
C LEU A 180 9.17 -7.67 -15.28
N VAL A 181 9.40 -7.66 -13.96
CA VAL A 181 10.55 -8.31 -13.33
C VAL A 181 10.25 -9.70 -12.75
N LEU A 182 8.98 -10.06 -12.59
CA LEU A 182 8.56 -11.35 -11.99
C LEU A 182 9.24 -12.57 -12.62
N ASP A 183 9.37 -12.58 -13.94
CA ASP A 183 9.95 -13.72 -14.69
C ASP A 183 11.46 -13.57 -14.92
N ARG A 184 12.10 -12.50 -14.44
CA ARG A 184 13.50 -12.19 -14.78
C ARG A 184 14.50 -12.58 -13.70
N HIS A 185 14.09 -12.58 -12.44
CA HIS A 185 14.90 -13.01 -11.28
C HIS A 185 16.27 -12.33 -11.13
N TYR A 186 16.42 -11.08 -11.61
CA TYR A 186 17.67 -10.34 -11.41
C TYR A 186 17.69 -9.69 -10.02
N PRO A 187 18.81 -9.73 -9.28
CA PRO A 187 18.90 -9.09 -7.98
C PRO A 187 18.89 -7.55 -8.04
N VAL A 188 19.33 -6.98 -9.18
CA VAL A 188 19.41 -5.54 -9.40
C VAL A 188 19.02 -5.21 -10.84
N TYR A 189 18.24 -4.14 -11.01
CA TYR A 189 17.77 -3.66 -12.30
C TYR A 189 18.32 -2.26 -12.57
N PRO A 190 18.99 -2.01 -13.70
CA PRO A 190 19.36 -0.67 -14.13
C PRO A 190 18.11 0.12 -14.52
N VAL A 191 18.13 1.42 -14.22
CA VAL A 191 17.07 2.34 -14.60
C VAL A 191 17.64 3.33 -15.61
N CYS A 192 17.02 3.36 -16.79
CA CYS A 192 17.45 4.21 -17.89
C CYS A 192 16.30 5.10 -18.38
N ASP A 193 16.63 6.33 -18.79
CA ASP A 193 15.70 7.23 -19.43
C ASP A 193 15.33 6.77 -20.87
N GLU A 194 14.57 7.57 -21.59
CA GLU A 194 14.16 7.27 -22.96
C GLU A 194 15.33 7.22 -23.95
N THR A 195 16.41 7.93 -23.67
CA THR A 195 17.62 7.95 -24.51
C THR A 195 18.52 6.74 -24.23
N GLY A 196 18.24 5.98 -23.19
CA GLY A 196 19.04 4.86 -22.70
C GLY A 196 20.14 5.28 -21.73
N LYS A 197 20.16 6.52 -21.24
CA LYS A 197 21.12 7.00 -20.25
C LYS A 197 20.82 6.35 -18.90
N LEU A 198 21.85 5.81 -18.26
CA LEU A 198 21.77 5.20 -16.94
C LEU A 198 21.55 6.27 -15.86
N LEU A 199 20.43 6.23 -15.17
CA LEU A 199 20.06 7.16 -14.10
C LEU A 199 20.34 6.64 -12.71
N GLY A 200 20.30 5.32 -12.52
CA GLY A 200 20.50 4.66 -11.25
C GLY A 200 20.15 3.18 -11.32
N LEU A 201 20.02 2.57 -10.17
CA LEU A 201 19.74 1.14 -9.99
C LEU A 201 18.60 0.94 -9.02
N VAL A 202 17.77 -0.09 -9.23
CA VAL A 202 16.80 -0.55 -8.23
C VAL A 202 17.07 -2.01 -7.89
N ARG A 203 17.14 -2.31 -6.60
CA ARG A 203 17.28 -3.70 -6.12
C ARG A 203 15.93 -4.38 -6.12
N GLY A 204 15.89 -5.64 -6.56
CA GLY A 204 14.68 -6.45 -6.50
C GLY A 204 14.11 -6.53 -5.08
N GLN A 205 14.97 -6.70 -4.07
CA GLN A 205 14.57 -6.69 -2.66
C GLN A 205 13.83 -5.41 -2.27
N THR A 206 14.36 -4.23 -2.64
CA THR A 206 13.72 -2.93 -2.34
C THR A 206 12.34 -2.83 -2.99
N MET A 207 12.21 -3.29 -4.23
CA MET A 207 10.91 -3.33 -4.92
C MET A 207 9.92 -4.28 -4.21
N PHE A 208 10.37 -5.43 -3.73
CA PHE A 208 9.53 -6.36 -2.96
C PHE A 208 9.10 -5.79 -1.61
N GLU A 209 10.01 -5.16 -0.87
CA GLU A 209 9.70 -4.54 0.42
C GLU A 209 8.68 -3.41 0.26
N GLU A 210 8.84 -2.57 -0.75
CA GLU A 210 7.90 -1.47 -1.04
C GLU A 210 6.54 -1.99 -1.51
N GLN A 211 6.54 -3.02 -2.38
CA GLN A 211 5.29 -3.65 -2.82
C GLN A 211 4.54 -4.33 -1.66
N ALA A 212 5.25 -5.00 -0.76
CA ALA A 212 4.66 -5.60 0.43
C ALA A 212 4.05 -4.54 1.34
N PHE A 213 4.73 -3.40 1.47
CA PHE A 213 4.21 -2.25 2.21
C PHE A 213 2.92 -1.70 1.56
N GLU A 214 2.92 -1.47 0.26
CA GLU A 214 1.74 -1.00 -0.49
C GLU A 214 0.53 -1.94 -0.33
N ILE A 215 0.76 -3.25 -0.46
CA ILE A 215 -0.31 -4.25 -0.31
C ILE A 215 -0.88 -4.26 1.12
N THR A 216 -0.02 -4.15 2.13
CA THR A 216 -0.48 -4.12 3.54
C THR A 216 -1.17 -2.81 3.88
N ALA A 217 -0.70 -1.69 3.35
CA ALA A 217 -1.33 -0.38 3.52
C ALA A 217 -2.75 -0.33 2.92
N GLN A 218 -2.98 -1.03 1.81
CA GLN A 218 -4.30 -1.12 1.16
C GLN A 218 -5.40 -1.60 2.12
N VAL A 219 -5.09 -2.59 2.97
CA VAL A 219 -6.05 -3.11 3.97
C VAL A 219 -6.44 -2.03 4.99
N GLY A 220 -5.48 -1.22 5.42
CA GLY A 220 -5.73 -0.06 6.29
C GLY A 220 -6.56 1.01 5.61
N SER A 221 -6.21 1.37 4.38
CA SER A 221 -6.90 2.39 3.59
C SER A 221 -8.37 2.07 3.35
N MET A 222 -8.73 0.79 3.21
CA MET A 222 -10.13 0.35 3.08
C MET A 222 -11.01 0.83 4.24
N VAL A 223 -10.47 0.90 5.45
CA VAL A 223 -11.20 1.30 6.66
C VAL A 223 -10.87 2.72 7.13
N GLY A 224 -10.20 3.51 6.28
CA GLY A 224 -9.84 4.89 6.58
C GLY A 224 -8.62 5.05 7.50
N VAL A 225 -7.71 4.08 7.51
CA VAL A 225 -6.39 4.23 8.15
C VAL A 225 -5.41 4.77 7.12
N GLU A 226 -4.69 5.83 7.48
CA GLU A 226 -3.69 6.42 6.60
C GLU A 226 -2.51 5.47 6.35
N LYS A 227 -2.01 5.45 5.11
CA LYS A 227 -0.88 4.62 4.67
C LYS A 227 0.38 4.84 5.52
N GLU A 228 0.58 6.04 5.99
CA GLU A 228 1.74 6.44 6.79
C GLU A 228 1.66 6.03 8.25
N GLU A 229 0.48 5.63 8.74
CA GLU A 229 0.31 5.25 10.13
C GLU A 229 1.02 3.94 10.44
N ARG A 230 1.85 3.94 11.48
CA ARG A 230 2.65 2.81 11.96
C ARG A 230 2.33 2.48 13.42
N LEU A 231 2.76 1.33 13.89
CA LEU A 231 2.61 0.94 15.31
C LEU A 231 3.28 1.93 16.27
N ALA A 232 4.39 2.54 15.84
CA ALA A 232 5.14 3.52 16.62
C ALA A 232 4.61 4.96 16.49
N THR A 233 3.55 5.20 15.67
CA THR A 233 2.94 6.52 15.53
C THR A 233 2.40 7.01 16.87
N SER A 234 2.67 8.26 17.20
CA SER A 234 2.25 8.87 18.47
C SER A 234 0.72 8.98 18.56
N LEU A 235 0.16 8.88 19.77
CA LEU A 235 -1.28 8.95 20.01
C LEU A 235 -1.95 10.20 19.35
N PRO A 236 -1.38 11.42 19.44
CA PRO A 236 -1.99 12.59 18.78
C PRO A 236 -2.03 12.48 17.26
N ASN A 237 -1.02 11.89 16.64
CA ASN A 237 -0.97 11.72 15.20
C ASN A 237 -1.91 10.59 14.75
N SER A 238 -1.96 9.46 15.43
CA SER A 238 -2.96 8.41 15.16
C SER A 238 -4.39 8.95 15.27
N PHE A 239 -4.68 9.79 16.27
CA PHE A 239 -5.98 10.44 16.38
C PHE A 239 -6.29 11.35 15.18
N LYS A 240 -5.32 12.15 14.71
CA LYS A 240 -5.49 13.01 13.53
C LYS A 240 -5.74 12.21 12.25
N PHE A 241 -5.09 11.06 12.11
CA PHE A 241 -5.25 10.21 10.93
C PHE A 241 -6.61 9.51 10.89
N ARG A 242 -7.06 8.93 12.00
CA ARG A 242 -8.29 8.11 12.05
C ARG A 242 -9.56 8.90 12.28
N HIS A 243 -9.51 9.96 13.11
CA HIS A 243 -10.71 10.66 13.55
C HIS A 243 -11.56 11.26 12.42
N PRO A 244 -11.00 11.90 11.38
CA PRO A 244 -11.80 12.42 10.28
C PRO A 244 -12.66 11.35 9.60
N TRP A 245 -12.08 10.18 9.35
CA TRP A 245 -12.79 9.04 8.74
C TRP A 245 -13.88 8.49 9.65
N LEU A 246 -13.66 8.45 10.96
CA LEU A 246 -14.68 8.06 11.93
C LEU A 246 -15.85 9.06 11.96
N GLN A 247 -15.60 10.36 11.79
CA GLN A 247 -16.67 11.37 11.69
C GLN A 247 -17.47 11.20 10.39
N ILE A 248 -16.82 10.92 9.27
CA ILE A 248 -17.50 10.62 8.01
C ILE A 248 -18.36 9.36 8.17
N ASN A 249 -17.83 8.31 8.77
CA ASN A 249 -18.58 7.08 9.04
C ASN A 249 -19.78 7.33 9.96
N LEU A 250 -19.62 8.15 10.98
CA LEU A 250 -20.73 8.54 11.85
C LEU A 250 -21.82 9.30 11.07
N ALA A 251 -21.43 10.26 10.23
CA ALA A 251 -22.38 11.02 9.41
C ALA A 251 -23.15 10.10 8.45
N THR A 252 -22.47 9.13 7.83
CA THR A 252 -23.13 8.16 6.94
C THR A 252 -24.00 7.17 7.71
N ALA A 253 -23.65 6.80 8.94
CA ALA A 253 -24.49 5.98 9.82
C ALA A 253 -25.82 6.69 10.16
N PHE A 254 -25.83 8.02 10.32
CA PHE A 254 -27.07 8.78 10.48
C PHE A 254 -27.99 8.69 9.25
N VAL A 255 -27.44 8.53 8.05
CA VAL A 255 -28.27 8.30 6.84
C VAL A 255 -29.01 6.97 6.95
N ALA A 256 -28.36 5.89 7.40
CA ALA A 256 -29.00 4.62 7.65
C ALA A 256 -30.05 4.73 8.79
N GLY A 257 -29.75 5.47 9.86
CA GLY A 257 -30.70 5.78 10.94
C GLY A 257 -31.92 6.54 10.46
N ALA A 258 -31.75 7.48 9.51
CA ALA A 258 -32.87 8.22 8.92
C ALA A 258 -33.81 7.30 8.12
N VAL A 259 -33.28 6.27 7.45
CA VAL A 259 -34.14 5.25 6.79
C VAL A 259 -35.02 4.54 7.81
N VAL A 260 -34.46 4.13 8.97
CA VAL A 260 -35.28 3.51 10.05
C VAL A 260 -36.33 4.48 10.56
N ALA A 261 -35.98 5.77 10.74
CA ALA A 261 -36.94 6.79 11.19
C ALA A 261 -38.13 6.99 10.22
N ILE A 262 -37.92 6.87 8.90
CA ILE A 262 -39.00 6.93 7.91
C ILE A 262 -40.05 5.81 8.15
N PHE A 263 -39.62 4.67 8.64
CA PHE A 263 -40.46 3.49 8.90
C PHE A 263 -40.80 3.31 10.38
N GLN A 264 -40.73 4.39 11.20
CA GLN A 264 -40.94 4.29 12.63
C GLN A 264 -42.28 3.63 12.98
N ASP A 265 -43.39 3.98 12.33
CA ASP A 265 -44.72 3.39 12.58
C ASP A 265 -44.73 1.87 12.34
N THR A 266 -43.94 1.39 11.38
CA THR A 266 -43.82 -0.05 11.12
C THR A 266 -43.00 -0.76 12.21
N VAL A 267 -41.94 -0.13 12.68
CA VAL A 267 -41.14 -0.65 13.80
C VAL A 267 -41.94 -0.69 15.08
N ASP A 268 -42.73 0.36 15.38
CA ASP A 268 -43.56 0.43 16.58
C ASP A 268 -44.67 -0.65 16.56
N ARG A 269 -45.26 -0.93 15.39
CA ARG A 269 -46.24 -2.00 15.23
C ARG A 269 -45.62 -3.40 15.25
N LEU A 270 -44.43 -3.56 14.72
CA LEU A 270 -43.75 -4.84 14.53
C LEU A 270 -42.38 -4.82 15.18
N VAL A 271 -42.32 -4.62 16.49
CA VAL A 271 -41.07 -4.53 17.29
C VAL A 271 -40.11 -5.68 17.01
N ILE A 272 -40.65 -6.87 16.66
CA ILE A 272 -39.85 -8.04 16.30
C ILE A 272 -38.86 -7.78 15.15
N LEU A 273 -39.17 -6.86 14.22
CA LEU A 273 -38.26 -6.47 13.14
C LEU A 273 -36.97 -5.84 13.64
N ALA A 274 -37.00 -5.14 14.77
CA ALA A 274 -35.82 -4.53 15.39
C ALA A 274 -34.73 -5.56 15.72
N LEU A 275 -35.11 -6.81 16.04
CA LEU A 275 -34.18 -7.91 16.30
C LEU A 275 -33.40 -8.32 15.04
N PHE A 276 -33.97 -8.11 13.85
CA PHE A 276 -33.41 -8.56 12.58
C PHE A 276 -32.69 -7.45 11.82
N LEU A 277 -32.84 -6.16 12.20
CA LEU A 277 -32.08 -5.04 11.60
C LEU A 277 -30.56 -5.30 11.63
N PRO A 278 -29.95 -5.64 12.80
CA PRO A 278 -28.52 -5.91 12.83
C PRO A 278 -28.13 -7.20 12.10
N VAL A 279 -29.03 -8.18 12.01
CA VAL A 279 -28.78 -9.43 11.27
C VAL A 279 -28.65 -9.13 9.77
N LEU A 280 -29.59 -8.35 9.21
CA LEU A 280 -29.56 -7.98 7.78
C LEU A 280 -28.36 -7.05 7.47
N ALA A 281 -28.17 -6.01 8.26
CA ALA A 281 -27.06 -5.08 8.10
C ALA A 281 -25.70 -5.80 8.17
N GLY A 282 -25.49 -6.64 9.19
CA GLY A 282 -24.25 -7.38 9.35
C GLY A 282 -23.99 -8.37 8.20
N GLN A 283 -25.00 -9.12 7.78
CA GLN A 283 -24.84 -10.11 6.71
C GLN A 283 -24.63 -9.46 5.33
N SER A 284 -25.39 -8.41 5.03
CA SER A 284 -25.23 -7.65 3.78
C SER A 284 -23.86 -6.93 3.75
N GLY A 285 -23.46 -6.31 4.86
CA GLY A 285 -22.14 -5.69 5.00
C GLY A 285 -20.99 -6.67 4.74
N ASN A 286 -21.04 -7.86 5.34
CA ASN A 286 -20.04 -8.91 5.12
C ASN A 286 -19.99 -9.36 3.65
N THR A 287 -21.15 -9.56 3.00
CA THR A 287 -21.20 -9.90 1.58
C THR A 287 -20.55 -8.83 0.71
N GLY A 288 -20.84 -7.56 1.01
CA GLY A 288 -20.25 -6.44 0.31
C GLY A 288 -18.73 -6.33 0.53
N CYS A 289 -18.24 -6.53 1.76
CA CYS A 289 -16.81 -6.53 2.08
C CYS A 289 -16.04 -7.64 1.35
N GLN A 290 -16.65 -8.82 1.19
CA GLN A 290 -16.06 -9.91 0.40
C GLN A 290 -15.93 -9.53 -1.08
N ALA A 291 -16.97 -8.96 -1.68
CA ALA A 291 -16.94 -8.48 -3.06
C ALA A 291 -15.92 -7.35 -3.25
N LEU A 292 -15.85 -6.41 -2.30
CA LEU A 292 -14.87 -5.32 -2.27
C LEU A 292 -13.44 -5.85 -2.23
N ALA A 293 -13.15 -6.78 -1.33
CA ALA A 293 -11.80 -7.35 -1.16
C ALA A 293 -11.32 -8.07 -2.44
N VAL A 294 -12.21 -8.85 -3.09
CA VAL A 294 -11.89 -9.54 -4.34
C VAL A 294 -11.69 -8.55 -5.48
N THR A 295 -12.53 -7.51 -5.56
CA THR A 295 -12.42 -6.47 -6.59
C THR A 295 -11.11 -5.70 -6.46
N LEU A 296 -10.76 -5.23 -5.25
CA LEU A 296 -9.49 -4.53 -5.00
C LEU A 296 -8.29 -5.41 -5.32
N ARG A 297 -8.31 -6.68 -4.91
CA ARG A 297 -7.24 -7.64 -5.25
C ARG A 297 -7.07 -7.77 -6.77
N GLY A 298 -8.17 -7.99 -7.50
CA GLY A 298 -8.12 -8.11 -8.97
C GLY A 298 -7.63 -6.83 -9.66
N MET A 299 -7.94 -5.67 -9.10
CA MET A 299 -7.43 -4.38 -9.59
C MET A 299 -5.94 -4.22 -9.33
N THR A 300 -5.45 -4.56 -8.14
CA THR A 300 -4.04 -4.48 -7.74
C THR A 300 -3.17 -5.45 -8.54
N LEU A 301 -3.65 -6.67 -8.76
CA LEU A 301 -2.94 -7.67 -9.55
C LEU A 301 -3.06 -7.46 -11.07
N GLY A 302 -3.87 -6.48 -11.51
CA GLY A 302 -4.08 -6.23 -12.93
C GLY A 302 -4.88 -7.32 -13.64
N GLU A 303 -5.63 -8.14 -12.91
CA GLU A 303 -6.49 -9.20 -13.46
C GLU A 303 -7.73 -8.63 -14.15
N LEU A 304 -8.19 -7.46 -13.69
CA LEU A 304 -9.34 -6.77 -14.26
C LEU A 304 -8.94 -5.99 -15.52
N LYS A 305 -9.23 -6.56 -16.68
CA LYS A 305 -9.01 -5.92 -17.99
C LYS A 305 -10.10 -4.89 -18.29
N ALA A 306 -9.75 -3.87 -19.06
CA ALA A 306 -10.71 -2.87 -19.54
C ALA A 306 -11.89 -3.56 -20.28
N GLY A 307 -13.12 -3.17 -19.94
CA GLY A 307 -14.35 -3.71 -20.49
C GLY A 307 -14.92 -4.94 -19.76
N GLN A 308 -14.21 -5.45 -18.73
CA GLN A 308 -14.69 -6.58 -17.91
C GLN A 308 -15.43 -6.15 -16.64
N GLU A 309 -15.53 -4.86 -16.37
CA GLU A 309 -16.15 -4.30 -15.16
C GLU A 309 -17.61 -4.77 -15.01
N ARG A 310 -18.37 -4.77 -16.11
CA ARG A 310 -19.77 -5.23 -16.11
C ARG A 310 -19.88 -6.72 -15.75
N ALA A 311 -19.01 -7.54 -16.28
CA ALA A 311 -18.99 -8.98 -15.98
C ALA A 311 -18.69 -9.25 -14.50
N LEU A 312 -17.75 -8.48 -13.92
CA LEU A 312 -17.45 -8.53 -12.48
C LEU A 312 -18.67 -8.16 -11.64
N VAL A 313 -19.35 -7.04 -11.94
CA VAL A 313 -20.55 -6.61 -11.21
C VAL A 313 -21.66 -7.65 -11.27
N ILE A 314 -21.91 -8.24 -12.45
CA ILE A 314 -22.92 -9.31 -12.61
C ILE A 314 -22.53 -10.55 -11.80
N LYS A 315 -21.27 -10.94 -11.81
CA LYS A 315 -20.76 -12.06 -11.01
C LYS A 315 -20.99 -11.83 -9.52
N GLU A 316 -20.61 -10.66 -8.99
CA GLU A 316 -20.77 -10.35 -7.57
C GLU A 316 -22.25 -10.19 -7.18
N ALA A 317 -23.10 -9.65 -8.05
CA ALA A 317 -24.56 -9.64 -7.86
C ALA A 317 -25.13 -11.06 -7.77
N SER A 318 -24.70 -11.97 -8.65
CA SER A 318 -25.14 -13.37 -8.66
C SER A 318 -24.68 -14.12 -7.40
N LEU A 319 -23.45 -13.90 -6.97
CA LEU A 319 -22.92 -14.44 -5.70
C LEU A 319 -23.71 -13.88 -4.51
N GLY A 320 -24.04 -12.59 -4.53
CA GLY A 320 -24.89 -11.96 -3.52
C GLY A 320 -26.29 -12.62 -3.46
N ALA A 321 -26.89 -12.89 -4.61
CA ALA A 321 -28.18 -13.60 -4.68
C ALA A 321 -28.10 -15.00 -4.09
N LEU A 322 -27.08 -15.78 -4.45
CA LEU A 322 -26.87 -17.13 -3.93
C LEU A 322 -26.63 -17.11 -2.40
N ASN A 323 -25.68 -16.31 -1.95
CA ASN A 323 -25.36 -16.19 -0.52
C ASN A 323 -26.58 -15.69 0.26
N GLY A 324 -27.29 -14.67 -0.24
CA GLY A 324 -28.51 -14.15 0.36
C GLY A 324 -29.62 -15.19 0.44
N ALA A 325 -29.78 -16.03 -0.60
CA ALA A 325 -30.79 -17.09 -0.59
C ALA A 325 -30.53 -18.13 0.51
N PHE A 326 -29.30 -18.63 0.63
CA PHE A 326 -28.95 -19.65 1.61
C PHE A 326 -28.90 -19.10 3.06
N THR A 327 -28.21 -17.98 3.27
CA THR A 327 -28.12 -17.35 4.59
C THR A 327 -29.46 -16.76 5.01
N GLY A 328 -30.23 -16.24 4.03
CA GLY A 328 -31.58 -15.75 4.24
C GLY A 328 -32.56 -16.82 4.68
N LEU A 329 -32.41 -18.05 4.20
CA LEU A 329 -33.22 -19.18 4.66
C LEU A 329 -33.00 -19.46 6.16
N VAL A 330 -31.76 -19.39 6.63
CA VAL A 330 -31.42 -19.56 8.06
C VAL A 330 -32.01 -18.41 8.88
N ALA A 331 -31.87 -17.16 8.40
CA ALA A 331 -32.43 -15.98 9.07
C ALA A 331 -33.97 -16.03 9.12
N ALA A 332 -34.61 -16.45 8.02
CA ALA A 332 -36.07 -16.63 7.95
C ALA A 332 -36.56 -17.72 8.93
N LEU A 333 -35.84 -18.82 9.07
CA LEU A 333 -36.15 -19.84 10.08
C LEU A 333 -36.04 -19.25 11.49
N GLY A 334 -34.99 -18.45 11.77
CA GLY A 334 -34.86 -17.72 13.03
C GLY A 334 -36.04 -16.79 13.29
N MET A 335 -36.47 -16.01 12.27
CA MET A 335 -37.68 -15.15 12.36
C MET A 335 -38.92 -15.98 12.65
N PHE A 336 -39.10 -17.11 11.93
CA PHE A 336 -40.24 -17.98 12.14
C PHE A 336 -40.33 -18.52 13.57
N ILE A 337 -39.19 -18.97 14.13
CA ILE A 337 -39.13 -19.48 15.50
C ILE A 337 -39.51 -18.38 16.51
N VAL A 338 -38.88 -17.20 16.40
CA VAL A 338 -39.12 -16.07 17.32
C VAL A 338 -40.55 -15.57 17.21
N ALA A 339 -41.07 -15.37 15.99
CA ALA A 339 -42.44 -14.90 15.77
C ALA A 339 -43.47 -15.93 16.27
N SER A 340 -43.24 -17.22 16.05
CA SER A 340 -44.10 -18.30 16.55
C SER A 340 -44.11 -18.39 18.07
N TYR A 341 -42.94 -18.22 18.70
CA TYR A 341 -42.84 -18.15 20.14
C TYR A 341 -43.62 -16.96 20.73
N GLN A 342 -43.62 -15.81 20.04
CA GLN A 342 -44.42 -14.64 20.41
C GLN A 342 -45.89 -14.75 20.03
N HIS A 343 -46.34 -15.88 19.50
CA HIS A 343 -47.72 -16.09 19.01
C HIS A 343 -48.14 -15.07 17.95
N ASN A 344 -47.22 -14.58 17.14
CA ASN A 344 -47.52 -13.61 16.09
C ASN A 344 -48.23 -14.31 14.94
N PRO A 345 -49.46 -13.84 14.55
CA PRO A 345 -50.24 -14.49 13.47
C PRO A 345 -49.52 -14.43 12.11
N ASN A 346 -48.63 -13.46 11.90
CA ASN A 346 -47.89 -13.23 10.65
C ASN A 346 -46.50 -13.91 10.64
N ALA A 347 -46.23 -14.91 11.47
CA ALA A 347 -44.90 -15.52 11.61
C ALA A 347 -44.31 -15.97 10.26
N LEU A 348 -45.10 -16.62 9.42
CA LEU A 348 -44.67 -17.08 8.08
C LEU A 348 -44.38 -15.90 7.14
N LEU A 349 -45.22 -14.87 7.16
CA LEU A 349 -45.06 -13.70 6.31
C LEU A 349 -43.85 -12.87 6.70
N LEU A 350 -43.61 -12.69 8.00
CA LEU A 350 -42.41 -12.05 8.54
C LEU A 350 -41.14 -12.81 8.12
N SER A 351 -41.16 -14.13 8.17
CA SER A 351 -40.03 -14.96 7.72
C SER A 351 -39.74 -14.79 6.23
N LEU A 352 -40.80 -14.75 5.40
CA LEU A 352 -40.66 -14.49 3.98
C LEU A 352 -40.11 -13.08 3.69
N VAL A 353 -40.56 -12.07 4.42
CA VAL A 353 -40.05 -10.70 4.35
C VAL A 353 -38.57 -10.65 4.65
N VAL A 354 -38.12 -11.31 5.75
CA VAL A 354 -36.68 -11.39 6.11
C VAL A 354 -35.89 -12.08 5.00
N TRP A 355 -36.40 -13.17 4.47
CA TRP A 355 -35.73 -13.92 3.39
C TRP A 355 -35.54 -13.05 2.14
N ILE A 356 -36.60 -12.45 1.62
CA ILE A 356 -36.57 -11.60 0.42
C ILE A 356 -35.68 -10.39 0.65
N ALA A 357 -35.82 -9.74 1.81
CA ALA A 357 -35.01 -8.57 2.17
C ALA A 357 -33.52 -8.92 2.20
N LEU A 358 -33.14 -10.08 2.75
CA LEU A 358 -31.74 -10.49 2.82
C LEU A 358 -31.17 -10.85 1.45
N VAL A 359 -31.95 -11.52 0.58
CA VAL A 359 -31.54 -11.79 -0.80
C VAL A 359 -31.29 -10.48 -1.55
N GLY A 360 -32.24 -9.55 -1.50
CA GLY A 360 -32.12 -8.24 -2.17
C GLY A 360 -30.94 -7.43 -1.62
N SER A 361 -30.76 -7.43 -0.28
CA SER A 361 -29.65 -6.74 0.39
C SER A 361 -28.28 -7.30 -0.04
N CYS A 362 -28.14 -8.63 -0.09
CA CYS A 362 -26.87 -9.26 -0.50
C CYS A 362 -26.57 -9.01 -1.99
N VAL A 363 -27.61 -8.97 -2.87
CA VAL A 363 -27.42 -8.56 -4.28
C VAL A 363 -26.90 -7.13 -4.37
N ALA A 364 -27.56 -6.19 -3.69
CA ALA A 364 -27.13 -4.79 -3.67
C ALA A 364 -25.72 -4.63 -3.10
N SER A 365 -25.38 -5.43 -2.08
CA SER A 365 -24.06 -5.44 -1.44
C SER A 365 -22.96 -5.95 -2.37
N GLY A 366 -23.22 -7.03 -3.11
CA GLY A 366 -22.29 -7.53 -4.12
C GLY A 366 -22.03 -6.50 -5.22
N ILE A 367 -23.10 -5.85 -5.71
CA ILE A 367 -22.99 -4.75 -6.68
C ILE A 367 -22.17 -3.59 -6.11
N SER A 368 -22.50 -3.14 -4.90
CA SER A 368 -21.82 -2.01 -4.25
C SER A 368 -20.34 -2.31 -4.00
N GLY A 369 -20.02 -3.54 -3.53
CA GLY A 369 -18.65 -3.97 -3.28
C GLY A 369 -17.77 -3.97 -4.53
N ALA A 370 -18.35 -4.28 -5.70
CA ALA A 370 -17.64 -4.16 -6.97
C ALA A 370 -17.60 -2.72 -7.49
N MET A 371 -18.71 -1.97 -7.40
CA MET A 371 -18.83 -0.65 -8.00
C MET A 371 -18.10 0.45 -7.24
N VAL A 372 -18.03 0.40 -5.90
CA VAL A 372 -17.36 1.45 -5.10
C VAL A 372 -15.89 1.65 -5.54
N PRO A 373 -15.02 0.62 -5.55
CA PRO A 373 -13.63 0.81 -5.96
C PRO A 373 -13.48 1.18 -7.44
N LEU A 374 -14.36 0.66 -8.32
CA LEU A 374 -14.36 1.02 -9.74
C LEU A 374 -14.70 2.49 -9.94
N THR A 375 -15.64 3.01 -9.16
CA THR A 375 -16.08 4.41 -9.21
C THR A 375 -14.97 5.33 -8.69
N LEU A 376 -14.36 5.00 -7.54
CA LEU A 376 -13.22 5.75 -7.00
C LEU A 376 -12.07 5.86 -8.02
N LYS A 377 -11.69 4.74 -8.63
CA LYS A 377 -10.68 4.72 -9.70
C LYS A 377 -11.05 5.61 -10.89
N ARG A 378 -12.31 5.58 -11.31
CA ARG A 378 -12.78 6.40 -12.45
C ARG A 378 -12.66 7.89 -12.18
N PHE A 379 -12.81 8.32 -10.93
CA PHE A 379 -12.63 9.71 -10.50
C PHE A 379 -11.18 10.07 -10.16
N GLY A 380 -10.22 9.14 -10.34
CA GLY A 380 -8.80 9.38 -10.06
C GLY A 380 -8.41 9.27 -8.59
N PHE A 381 -9.30 8.73 -7.74
CA PHE A 381 -9.00 8.42 -6.34
C PHE A 381 -8.40 7.02 -6.20
N ASP A 382 -7.67 6.79 -5.11
CA ASP A 382 -7.25 5.44 -4.75
C ASP A 382 -8.49 4.57 -4.48
N PRO A 383 -8.66 3.44 -5.20
CA PRO A 383 -9.80 2.55 -5.05
C PRO A 383 -10.01 2.00 -3.64
N ALA A 384 -8.94 1.93 -2.83
CA ALA A 384 -9.02 1.44 -1.45
C ALA A 384 -9.50 2.51 -0.47
N THR A 385 -9.29 3.80 -0.76
CA THR A 385 -9.53 4.90 0.20
C THR A 385 -10.95 4.87 0.76
N ALA A 386 -11.06 4.53 2.05
CA ALA A 386 -12.31 4.49 2.81
C ALA A 386 -13.46 3.74 2.11
N SER A 387 -13.14 2.84 1.19
CA SER A 387 -14.11 2.14 0.35
C SER A 387 -15.12 1.32 1.17
N SER A 388 -14.71 0.77 2.34
CA SER A 388 -15.62 0.05 3.22
C SER A 388 -16.63 0.99 3.91
N ILE A 389 -16.31 2.25 4.16
CA ILE A 389 -17.23 3.23 4.77
C ILE A 389 -18.38 3.54 3.80
N PHE A 390 -18.07 3.79 2.53
CA PHE A 390 -19.09 4.00 1.50
C PHE A 390 -19.91 2.73 1.25
N LEU A 391 -19.25 1.57 1.27
CA LEU A 391 -19.89 0.28 1.11
C LEU A 391 -20.90 0.01 2.24
N THR A 392 -20.46 0.11 3.51
CA THR A 392 -21.34 -0.17 4.66
C THR A 392 -22.53 0.78 4.71
N THR A 393 -22.35 2.04 4.36
CA THR A 393 -23.45 2.98 4.23
C THR A 393 -24.48 2.50 3.20
N ALA A 394 -24.03 2.13 2.00
CA ALA A 394 -24.93 1.65 0.95
C ALA A 394 -25.67 0.37 1.38
N THR A 395 -24.94 -0.58 1.99
CA THR A 395 -25.53 -1.86 2.42
C THR A 395 -26.52 -1.68 3.57
N ASP A 396 -26.25 -0.78 4.53
CA ASP A 396 -27.14 -0.52 5.66
C ASP A 396 -28.43 0.16 5.20
N VAL A 397 -28.33 1.20 4.36
CA VAL A 397 -29.48 1.89 3.79
C VAL A 397 -30.39 0.92 3.03
N VAL A 398 -29.80 0.08 2.16
CA VAL A 398 -30.56 -0.86 1.36
C VAL A 398 -31.15 -1.98 2.22
N SER A 399 -30.40 -2.56 3.16
CA SER A 399 -30.89 -3.67 3.99
C SER A 399 -32.04 -3.26 4.91
N MET A 400 -31.88 -2.10 5.59
CA MET A 400 -32.91 -1.56 6.47
C MET A 400 -34.15 -1.12 5.65
N GLY A 401 -33.92 -0.45 4.52
CA GLY A 401 -34.98 -0.02 3.61
C GLY A 401 -35.78 -1.19 3.03
N LEU A 402 -35.12 -2.27 2.60
CA LEU A 402 -35.80 -3.46 2.09
C LEU A 402 -36.58 -4.18 3.19
N LEU A 403 -36.00 -4.40 4.38
CA LEU A 403 -36.68 -5.08 5.47
C LEU A 403 -37.94 -4.33 5.89
N LEU A 404 -37.77 -3.05 6.21
CA LEU A 404 -38.85 -2.24 6.73
C LEU A 404 -39.88 -1.89 5.64
N GLY A 405 -39.42 -1.60 4.43
CA GLY A 405 -40.29 -1.32 3.29
C GLY A 405 -41.16 -2.52 2.89
N LEU A 406 -40.55 -3.72 2.80
CA LEU A 406 -41.34 -4.94 2.54
C LEU A 406 -42.32 -5.27 3.67
N ALA A 407 -41.90 -5.08 4.93
CA ALA A 407 -42.80 -5.28 6.06
C ALA A 407 -43.99 -4.29 6.03
N THR A 408 -43.74 -3.02 5.69
CA THR A 408 -44.79 -2.00 5.57
C THR A 408 -45.79 -2.30 4.45
N LEU A 409 -45.28 -2.87 3.34
CA LEU A 409 -46.10 -3.15 2.18
C LEU A 409 -46.93 -4.44 2.29
N LEU A 410 -46.43 -5.43 3.02
CA LEU A 410 -46.99 -6.79 3.05
C LEU A 410 -47.71 -7.12 4.35
N ILE A 411 -47.48 -6.37 5.44
CA ILE A 411 -48.05 -6.57 6.77
C ILE A 411 -48.72 -5.30 7.26
#